data_c72132ce04344799b13604f7769fe4d5
#
_entry.id   c72132ce04344799b13604f7769fe4d5
#
_cell.length_a   1.000
_cell.length_b   1.000
_cell.length_c   1.000
_cell.angle_alpha   90.00
_cell.angle_beta   90.00
_cell.angle_gamma   90.00
#
_symmetry.space_group_name_H-M   'P 1'
#
loop_
_entity.id
_entity.type
_entity.pdbx_description
1 polymer ?
#
loop_
_entity_poly.entity_id
_entity_poly.type
_entity_poly.pdbx_seq_one_letter_code
_entity_poly.pdbx_strand_id
1 'polypeptide(L)'
;MGVAEDINWLKTDEVGVGKVFSLLASKGSLKLRELKELYGSKDWWPVKAHLRVLIARGLVTETNGSYKLTEEGQKVLNGLKAMEYVLPI
;
A
#
# COMPACT_ATOMS: atom_id res chain seq x y z
N MET A 1 -1.23 -16.04 2.75
CA MET A 1 0.13 -15.48 2.69
C MET A 1 0.52 -15.00 4.06
N GLY A 2 1.77 -15.11 4.43
CA GLY A 2 2.24 -14.69 5.73
C GLY A 2 2.76 -13.27 5.73
N VAL A 3 2.81 -12.66 6.92
CA VAL A 3 3.34 -11.31 7.09
C VAL A 3 4.78 -11.21 6.59
N ALA A 4 5.62 -12.21 6.89
CA ALA A 4 7.01 -12.22 6.45
C ALA A 4 7.14 -12.24 4.92
N GLU A 5 6.27 -13.00 4.24
CA GLU A 5 6.27 -13.04 2.78
C GLU A 5 5.88 -11.68 2.19
N ASP A 6 4.89 -11.03 2.77
CA ASP A 6 4.43 -9.73 2.30
C ASP A 6 5.47 -8.64 2.55
N ILE A 7 6.19 -8.71 3.67
CA ILE A 7 7.30 -7.80 3.94
C ILE A 7 8.38 -7.96 2.86
N ASN A 8 8.79 -9.19 2.58
CA ASN A 8 9.80 -9.45 1.56
C ASN A 8 9.33 -8.98 0.18
N TRP A 9 8.08 -9.24 -0.14
CA TRP A 9 7.50 -8.82 -1.41
C TRP A 9 7.55 -7.30 -1.57
N LEU A 10 7.17 -6.54 -0.53
CA LEU A 10 7.21 -5.08 -0.59
C LEU A 10 8.64 -4.55 -0.69
N LYS A 11 9.58 -5.19 -0.02
CA LYS A 11 10.99 -4.77 -0.07
C LYS A 11 11.61 -4.97 -1.45
N THR A 12 11.09 -5.92 -2.23
CA THR A 12 11.59 -6.19 -3.58
C THR A 12 10.74 -5.52 -4.66
N ASP A 13 9.80 -4.67 -4.28
CA ASP A 13 8.90 -3.99 -5.21
C ASP A 13 9.67 -3.08 -6.17
N GLU A 14 9.43 -3.27 -7.47
CA GLU A 14 10.03 -2.46 -8.52
C GLU A 14 9.01 -1.66 -9.33
N VAL A 15 7.72 -1.82 -9.03
CA VAL A 15 6.64 -1.24 -9.84
C VAL A 15 5.85 -0.13 -9.14
N GLY A 16 6.18 0.17 -7.90
CA GLY A 16 5.55 1.28 -7.19
C GLY A 16 4.41 0.91 -6.25
N VAL A 17 4.17 -0.38 -6.03
CA VAL A 17 3.16 -0.84 -5.08
C VAL A 17 3.49 -0.37 -3.67
N GLY A 18 4.78 -0.37 -3.33
CA GLY A 18 5.25 0.11 -2.03
C GLY A 18 4.93 1.57 -1.78
N LYS A 19 4.94 2.39 -2.85
CA LYS A 19 4.59 3.81 -2.74
C LYS A 19 3.12 3.98 -2.34
N VAL A 20 2.22 3.21 -2.96
CA VAL A 20 0.79 3.24 -2.61
C VAL A 20 0.59 2.76 -1.18
N PHE A 21 1.25 1.68 -0.79
CA PHE A 21 1.21 1.15 0.57
C PHE A 21 1.66 2.22 1.58
N SER A 22 2.79 2.88 1.30
CA SER A 22 3.33 3.95 2.14
C SER A 22 2.38 5.12 2.30
N LEU A 23 1.73 5.53 1.22
CA LEU A 23 0.78 6.64 1.26
C LEU A 23 -0.39 6.30 2.18
N LEU A 24 -0.92 5.09 2.07
CA LEU A 24 -1.99 4.64 2.94
C LEU A 24 -1.54 4.52 4.40
N ALA A 25 -0.33 4.01 4.62
CA ALA A 25 0.23 3.91 5.96
C ALA A 25 0.41 5.28 6.61
N SER A 26 0.83 6.27 5.83
CA SER A 26 1.09 7.62 6.31
C SER A 26 -0.20 8.42 6.54
N LYS A 27 -1.18 8.29 5.64
CA LYS A 27 -2.39 9.11 5.68
C LYS A 27 -3.58 8.42 6.33
N GLY A 28 -3.54 7.12 6.51
CA GLY A 28 -4.59 6.32 7.13
C GLY A 28 -5.64 5.86 6.15
N SER A 29 -6.42 6.76 5.60
CA SER A 29 -7.48 6.43 4.65
C SER A 29 -7.49 7.46 3.53
N LEU A 30 -7.52 6.99 2.29
CA LEU A 30 -7.48 7.86 1.12
C LEU A 30 -8.47 7.39 0.06
N LYS A 31 -9.06 8.35 -0.64
CA LYS A 31 -9.87 8.09 -1.81
C LYS A 31 -8.96 7.92 -3.03
N LEU A 32 -9.48 7.31 -4.08
CA LEU A 32 -8.69 7.07 -5.30
C LEU A 32 -8.11 8.36 -5.87
N ARG A 33 -8.88 9.44 -5.88
CA ARG A 33 -8.42 10.74 -6.37
C ARG A 33 -7.21 11.24 -5.56
N GLU A 34 -7.31 11.14 -4.23
CA GLU A 34 -6.22 11.55 -3.35
C GLU A 34 -4.97 10.71 -3.57
N LEU A 35 -5.14 9.40 -3.70
CA LEU A 35 -4.03 8.50 -4.00
C LEU A 35 -3.36 8.84 -5.33
N LYS A 36 -4.16 9.09 -6.36
CA LYS A 36 -3.65 9.46 -7.67
C LYS A 36 -2.81 10.75 -7.60
N GLU A 37 -3.31 11.74 -6.90
CA GLU A 37 -2.62 13.03 -6.76
C GLU A 37 -1.31 12.88 -5.98
N LEU A 38 -1.36 12.16 -4.87
CA LEU A 38 -0.17 11.95 -4.03
C LEU A 38 0.85 11.05 -4.70
N TYR A 39 0.38 10.07 -5.48
CA TYR A 39 1.26 9.20 -6.24
C TYR A 39 1.97 9.96 -7.35
N GLY A 40 1.34 11.00 -7.87
CA GLY A 40 1.89 11.81 -8.96
C GLY A 40 1.60 11.26 -10.36
N SER A 41 0.59 10.40 -10.48
CA SER A 41 0.22 9.84 -11.78
C SER A 41 -0.83 10.71 -12.48
N LYS A 42 -0.71 10.84 -13.78
CA LYS A 42 -1.73 11.51 -14.61
C LYS A 42 -2.89 10.56 -14.90
N ASP A 43 -2.62 9.25 -14.87
CA ASP A 43 -3.60 8.24 -15.17
C ASP A 43 -4.06 7.52 -13.91
N TRP A 44 -5.29 7.04 -13.93
CA TRP A 44 -5.86 6.30 -12.82
C TRP A 44 -5.36 4.86 -12.74
N TRP A 45 -5.08 4.28 -13.89
CA TRP A 45 -4.90 2.84 -13.97
C TRP A 45 -3.66 2.31 -13.21
N PRO A 46 -2.52 3.00 -13.16
CA PRO A 46 -1.39 2.47 -12.36
C PRO A 46 -1.74 2.33 -10.88
N VAL A 47 -2.41 3.36 -10.34
CA VAL A 47 -2.83 3.34 -8.93
C VAL A 47 -3.85 2.24 -8.70
N LYS A 48 -4.83 2.10 -9.61
CA LYS A 48 -5.82 1.03 -9.50
C LYS A 48 -5.18 -0.35 -9.56
N ALA A 49 -4.19 -0.54 -10.43
CA ALA A 49 -3.48 -1.81 -10.55
C ALA A 49 -2.75 -2.16 -9.26
N HIS A 50 -2.06 -1.19 -8.66
CA HIS A 50 -1.35 -1.39 -7.40
C HIS A 50 -2.31 -1.69 -6.25
N LEU A 51 -3.43 -0.96 -6.18
CA LEU A 51 -4.47 -1.21 -5.18
C LEU A 51 -5.05 -2.61 -5.31
N ARG A 52 -5.28 -3.04 -6.55
CA ARG A 52 -5.83 -4.37 -6.82
C ARG A 52 -4.91 -5.47 -6.30
N VAL A 53 -3.61 -5.32 -6.49
CA VAL A 53 -2.61 -6.27 -5.98
C VAL A 53 -2.60 -6.27 -4.45
N LEU A 54 -2.62 -5.09 -3.84
CA LEU A 54 -2.63 -4.96 -2.38
C LEU A 54 -3.90 -5.56 -1.77
N ILE A 55 -5.04 -5.35 -2.41
CA ILE A 55 -6.31 -5.94 -1.97
C ILE A 55 -6.26 -7.45 -2.10
N ALA A 56 -5.74 -7.96 -3.21
CA ALA A 56 -5.62 -9.40 -3.43
C ALA A 56 -4.74 -10.07 -2.39
N ARG A 57 -3.72 -9.37 -1.90
CA ARG A 57 -2.86 -9.87 -0.82
C ARG A 57 -3.46 -9.68 0.58
N GLY A 58 -4.61 -9.03 0.68
CA GLY A 58 -5.27 -8.81 1.95
C GLY A 58 -4.66 -7.69 2.79
N LEU A 59 -3.85 -6.81 2.19
CA LEU A 59 -3.18 -5.74 2.91
C LEU A 59 -3.95 -4.43 2.90
N VAL A 60 -4.87 -4.27 1.96
CA VAL A 60 -5.68 -3.06 1.78
C VAL A 60 -7.12 -3.45 1.59
N THR A 61 -8.03 -2.64 2.10
CA THR A 61 -9.47 -2.81 1.88
C THR A 61 -10.09 -1.51 1.42
N GLU A 62 -11.19 -1.62 0.69
CA GLU A 62 -11.98 -0.48 0.26
C GLU A 62 -13.30 -0.45 1.02
N THR A 63 -13.67 0.73 1.53
CA THR A 63 -14.95 0.93 2.20
C THR A 63 -15.49 2.28 1.77
N ASN A 64 -16.67 2.28 1.12
CA ASN A 64 -17.33 3.52 0.67
C ASN A 64 -16.42 4.43 -0.17
N GLY A 65 -15.63 3.82 -1.05
CA GLY A 65 -14.75 4.57 -1.94
C GLY A 65 -13.43 5.00 -1.32
N SER A 66 -13.17 4.66 -0.07
CA SER A 66 -11.91 4.96 0.62
C SER A 66 -11.10 3.68 0.81
N TYR A 67 -9.79 3.81 0.66
CA TYR A 67 -8.85 2.70 0.80
C TYR A 67 -8.05 2.89 2.08
N LYS A 68 -7.82 1.80 2.79
CA LYS A 68 -7.03 1.82 4.02
C LYS A 68 -6.33 0.47 4.22
N LEU A 69 -5.31 0.44 5.07
CA LEU A 69 -4.66 -0.80 5.43
C LEU A 69 -5.61 -1.68 6.24
N THR A 70 -5.55 -2.98 5.98
CA THR A 70 -6.25 -3.97 6.80
C THR A 70 -5.42 -4.23 8.06
N GLU A 71 -5.95 -5.08 8.96
CA GLU A 71 -5.19 -5.55 10.11
C GLU A 71 -3.89 -6.22 9.67
N GLU A 72 -3.94 -7.04 8.62
CA GLU A 72 -2.74 -7.68 8.06
C GLU A 72 -1.78 -6.64 7.47
N GLY A 73 -2.31 -5.63 6.78
CA GLY A 73 -1.49 -4.54 6.27
C GLY A 73 -0.80 -3.79 7.39
N GLN A 74 -1.48 -3.58 8.51
CA GLN A 74 -0.89 -2.92 9.67
C GLN A 74 0.24 -3.76 10.28
N LYS A 75 0.08 -5.09 10.32
CA LYS A 75 1.13 -5.99 10.79
C LYS A 75 2.36 -5.92 9.91
N VAL A 76 2.18 -5.87 8.60
CA VAL A 76 3.29 -5.71 7.65
C VAL A 76 4.00 -4.38 7.88
N LEU A 77 3.25 -3.31 8.06
CA LEU A 77 3.81 -2.00 8.35
C LEU A 77 4.65 -2.03 9.63
N ASN A 78 4.11 -2.63 10.68
CA ASN A 78 4.81 -2.73 11.96
C ASN A 78 6.11 -3.53 11.81
N GLY A 79 6.08 -4.62 11.02
CA GLY A 79 7.28 -5.40 10.73
C GLY A 79 8.34 -4.61 10.01
N LEU A 80 7.93 -3.81 9.02
CA LEU A 80 8.87 -2.94 8.29
C LEU A 80 9.48 -1.89 9.21
N LYS A 81 8.68 -1.29 10.08
CA LYS A 81 9.19 -0.31 11.05
C LYS A 81 10.19 -0.93 12.01
N ALA A 82 9.91 -2.15 12.48
CA ALA A 82 10.78 -2.86 13.39
C ALA A 82 12.14 -3.17 12.74
N MET A 83 12.17 -3.31 11.43
CA MET A 83 13.40 -3.53 10.65
C MET A 83 14.06 -2.22 10.25
N GLU A 84 13.50 -1.10 10.64
CA GLU A 84 13.96 0.24 10.26
C GLU A 84 14.01 0.44 8.74
N TYR A 85 13.14 -0.28 8.03
CA TYR A 85 13.05 -0.18 6.59
C TYR A 85 12.26 1.07 6.19
N VAL A 86 12.84 1.89 5.32
CA VAL A 86 12.20 3.11 4.83
C VAL A 86 11.48 2.80 3.52
N LEU A 87 10.16 2.97 3.52
CA LEU A 87 9.35 2.78 2.33
C LEU A 87 9.50 3.98 1.37
N PRO A 88 9.44 3.74 0.06
CA PRO A 88 9.49 4.84 -0.92
C PRO A 88 8.19 5.63 -0.87
N ILE A 89 8.29 6.93 -0.69
CA ILE A 89 7.14 7.82 -0.70
C ILE A 89 7.29 8.85 -1.80
#